data_e477acc6e620adaf6526805c2fbd698d
#
_entry.id   e477acc6e620adaf6526805c2fbd698d
#
_cell.length_a   1.000
_cell.length_b   1.000
_cell.length_c   1.000
_cell.angle_alpha   90.00
_cell.angle_beta   90.00
_cell.angle_gamma   90.00
#
_symmetry.space_group_name_H-M   'P 1'
#
loop_
_entity.id
_entity.type
_entity.pdbx_description
1 polymer ?
#
loop_
_entity_poly.entity_id
_entity_poly.type
_entity_poly.pdbx_seq_one_letter_code
_entity_poly.pdbx_strand_id
1 'polypeptide(L)'
;MKTKRSIVFAAIAVTGIFLVTLALFRFGPGGVSLINRLSPLFTTSSFGEHNQKNGNPDEDKGHDERPGHDGYGKHSGAVEHAGENIVRLSEAERKEFGIELATAGPQKSQIRVSLSGEVVVNEDRLAHIVANVPGAAREVRKKLGDQVRAGEVMAVLASRELADAKARYLAAMERVVLARTRFAREKTLWGKKISSEQEYLDAKQGLAEVRIELSLAEQKLHALGFSKKYLQALPRLPDSLLTRYEIVAPIRGTVIQKHITQGELIDNDTRIYTIADLGNTWANLIVYQKDLVSVHPGQKVMVRADQGGMEAAGTLDYVSPFMDPSTRTATARAVLDNSSGLWRPGTFITGVVNVSEMDLDVAVLRSALQTIDNQAVVFVQTDDGFKPRSVQIGRSDNV
;
A
#
# COMPACT_ATOMS: atom_id res chain seq x y z
N MET A 1 16.80 -53.50 -32.82
CA MET A 1 16.32 -53.36 -34.26
C MET A 1 15.35 -52.17 -34.31
N LYS A 2 15.66 -51.24 -35.25
CA LYS A 2 14.78 -50.22 -35.88
C LYS A 2 14.23 -49.11 -34.92
N THR A 3 14.27 -47.86 -35.21
CA THR A 3 14.95 -46.96 -36.18
C THR A 3 14.53 -45.55 -35.80
N LYS A 4 15.50 -44.63 -35.86
CA LYS A 4 15.38 -43.16 -35.72
C LYS A 4 14.30 -42.58 -36.67
N ARG A 5 13.64 -41.51 -36.25
CA ARG A 5 13.30 -40.41 -37.14
C ARG A 5 13.37 -39.08 -36.40
N SER A 6 14.40 -38.33 -36.76
CA SER A 6 14.59 -36.91 -36.49
C SER A 6 13.66 -36.09 -37.40
N ILE A 7 13.06 -35.06 -36.89
CA ILE A 7 12.47 -33.97 -37.67
C ILE A 7 13.14 -32.67 -37.24
N VAL A 8 13.88 -32.13 -38.19
CA VAL A 8 14.54 -30.81 -38.15
C VAL A 8 13.49 -29.77 -38.59
N PHE A 9 13.29 -28.72 -37.79
CA PHE A 9 12.65 -27.50 -38.27
C PHE A 9 13.65 -26.35 -38.22
N ALA A 10 13.82 -25.73 -39.37
CA ALA A 10 14.72 -24.63 -39.65
C ALA A 10 14.20 -23.32 -39.02
N ALA A 11 15.12 -22.61 -38.35
CA ALA A 11 14.91 -21.25 -37.90
C ALA A 11 15.23 -20.28 -39.06
N ILE A 12 14.32 -19.37 -39.33
CA ILE A 12 14.57 -18.21 -40.21
C ILE A 12 14.96 -17.04 -39.26
N ALA A 13 16.22 -16.63 -39.36
CA ALA A 13 16.74 -15.45 -38.73
C ALA A 13 16.44 -14.21 -39.57
N VAL A 14 15.80 -13.22 -39.00
CA VAL A 14 15.73 -11.85 -39.52
C VAL A 14 16.67 -10.98 -38.72
N THR A 15 17.79 -10.63 -39.30
CA THR A 15 18.81 -9.70 -38.81
C THR A 15 18.32 -8.27 -39.03
N GLY A 16 18.04 -7.56 -37.93
CA GLY A 16 17.91 -6.11 -37.88
C GLY A 16 19.16 -5.48 -37.28
N ILE A 17 19.99 -4.86 -38.12
CA ILE A 17 21.20 -4.13 -37.75
C ILE A 17 20.79 -2.83 -37.07
N PHE A 18 21.15 -2.65 -35.78
CA PHE A 18 21.18 -1.34 -35.12
C PHE A 18 22.64 -0.97 -34.83
N LEU A 19 23.13 0.01 -35.56
CA LEU A 19 24.44 0.65 -35.34
C LEU A 19 24.35 1.55 -34.10
N VAL A 20 25.01 1.16 -33.01
CA VAL A 20 25.26 2.04 -31.85
C VAL A 20 26.72 2.50 -31.95
N THR A 21 26.91 3.77 -32.29
CA THR A 21 28.18 4.47 -32.25
C THR A 21 28.60 4.73 -30.80
N LEU A 22 29.62 4.05 -30.33
CA LEU A 22 30.27 4.23 -29.03
C LEU A 22 31.26 5.42 -29.13
N ALA A 23 30.90 6.57 -28.53
CA ALA A 23 31.82 7.70 -28.35
C ALA A 23 32.55 7.56 -26.99
N LEU A 24 33.79 7.20 -27.01
CA LEU A 24 34.73 7.24 -25.88
C LEU A 24 35.09 8.70 -25.59
N PHE A 25 34.62 9.26 -24.45
CA PHE A 25 35.16 10.51 -23.91
C PHE A 25 36.06 10.22 -22.72
N ARG A 26 37.35 10.56 -22.91
CA ARG A 26 38.39 10.60 -21.88
C ARG A 26 38.18 11.87 -21.05
N PHE A 27 38.02 11.75 -19.76
CA PHE A 27 38.01 12.89 -18.82
C PHE A 27 39.43 13.20 -18.36
N GLY A 28 39.88 14.43 -18.59
CA GLY A 28 41.00 15.09 -17.90
C GLY A 28 40.43 16.15 -16.94
N PRO A 29 41.15 16.55 -15.87
CA PRO A 29 40.61 17.33 -14.78
C PRO A 29 40.70 18.83 -15.08
N GLY A 30 39.58 19.55 -14.82
CA GLY A 30 39.61 21.02 -14.81
C GLY A 30 38.34 21.68 -15.30
N GLY A 31 37.57 22.11 -14.37
CA GLY A 31 36.81 23.37 -14.22
C GLY A 31 35.85 23.87 -15.28
N VAL A 32 34.75 24.40 -14.70
CA VAL A 32 33.91 25.56 -15.11
C VAL A 32 32.73 25.33 -16.04
N SER A 33 31.57 25.40 -15.40
CA SER A 33 30.32 26.10 -15.79
C SER A 33 30.12 26.52 -17.25
N LEU A 34 29.06 26.03 -17.85
CA LEU A 34 28.24 26.79 -18.81
C LEU A 34 26.83 26.21 -18.92
N ILE A 35 25.92 26.87 -18.23
CA ILE A 35 24.47 26.80 -18.43
C ILE A 35 24.15 27.72 -19.60
N ASN A 36 23.29 27.27 -20.47
CA ASN A 36 22.37 27.97 -21.37
C ASN A 36 22.53 27.70 -22.88
N ARG A 37 21.38 27.37 -23.40
CA ARG A 37 20.89 27.41 -24.77
C ARG A 37 20.86 26.11 -25.53
N LEU A 38 19.63 25.56 -25.55
CA LEU A 38 18.97 25.05 -26.76
C LEU A 38 17.49 24.73 -26.45
N SER A 39 16.64 25.66 -26.72
CA SER A 39 15.23 25.53 -27.15
C SER A 39 15.11 26.34 -28.45
N PRO A 40 14.05 26.22 -29.24
CA PRO A 40 13.01 25.25 -29.42
C PRO A 40 12.73 24.93 -30.90
N LEU A 41 11.98 23.92 -31.19
CA LEU A 41 11.23 23.81 -32.45
C LEU A 41 10.03 22.87 -32.24
N PHE A 42 8.89 23.45 -31.86
CA PHE A 42 7.57 22.97 -32.27
C PHE A 42 6.62 24.15 -32.32
N THR A 43 6.25 24.50 -33.55
CA THR A 43 5.29 25.51 -33.92
C THR A 43 3.87 25.08 -33.58
N THR A 44 3.22 25.88 -32.76
CA THR A 44 1.78 25.88 -32.56
C THR A 44 1.14 26.78 -33.65
N SER A 45 0.19 26.25 -34.40
CA SER A 45 -0.72 27.04 -35.21
C SER A 45 -1.88 27.54 -34.34
N SER A 46 -1.90 28.83 -34.09
CA SER A 46 -3.02 29.56 -33.52
C SER A 46 -4.03 29.88 -34.60
N PHE A 47 -5.34 29.68 -34.33
CA PHE A 47 -6.41 30.37 -35.05
C PHE A 47 -7.03 31.38 -34.11
N GLY A 48 -7.12 32.61 -34.67
CA GLY A 48 -7.26 33.83 -33.97
C GLY A 48 -8.66 34.19 -33.52
N GLU A 49 -8.67 35.02 -32.52
CA GLU A 49 -9.74 35.86 -32.06
C GLU A 49 -10.17 36.85 -33.18
N HIS A 50 -11.47 37.04 -33.32
CA HIS A 50 -12.01 38.28 -33.89
C HIS A 50 -13.09 38.85 -33.00
N ASN A 51 -12.75 39.96 -32.40
CA ASN A 51 -13.59 40.86 -31.63
C ASN A 51 -13.91 42.07 -32.53
N GLN A 52 -15.20 42.47 -32.65
CA GLN A 52 -15.67 43.83 -32.83
C GLN A 52 -17.20 43.86 -32.96
N LYS A 53 -17.89 44.40 -32.04
CA LYS A 53 -18.40 45.78 -31.78
C LYS A 53 -19.28 46.39 -32.86
N ASN A 54 -20.52 46.68 -32.39
CA ASN A 54 -21.36 47.87 -32.61
C ASN A 54 -22.03 48.12 -33.96
N GLY A 55 -23.32 48.33 -33.85
CA GLY A 55 -24.02 49.31 -34.68
C GLY A 55 -25.43 48.95 -35.10
N ASN A 56 -26.41 49.38 -34.36
CA ASN A 56 -27.77 49.70 -34.82
C ASN A 56 -27.70 51.07 -35.54
N PRO A 57 -28.64 51.59 -36.29
CA PRO A 57 -30.06 51.23 -36.49
C PRO A 57 -30.61 51.48 -37.93
N ASP A 58 -31.91 51.22 -38.05
CA ASP A 58 -32.96 51.94 -38.82
C ASP A 58 -33.31 51.56 -40.26
N GLU A 59 -34.65 51.44 -40.37
CA GLU A 59 -35.58 51.86 -41.42
C GLU A 59 -35.50 51.14 -42.78
N ASP A 60 -36.56 50.79 -43.46
CA ASP A 60 -37.95 51.22 -43.59
C ASP A 60 -38.62 50.43 -44.71
N LYS A 61 -39.96 50.18 -44.60
CA LYS A 61 -41.00 50.11 -45.63
C LYS A 61 -40.81 49.14 -46.85
N GLY A 62 -41.76 48.38 -47.20
CA GLY A 62 -43.13 48.59 -47.51
C GLY A 62 -43.64 47.59 -48.52
N HIS A 63 -44.91 47.30 -48.46
CA HIS A 63 -45.88 46.98 -49.55
C HIS A 63 -45.56 45.79 -50.46
N ASP A 64 -46.49 44.93 -50.88
CA ASP A 64 -47.92 44.95 -51.04
C ASP A 64 -48.48 43.56 -51.41
N GLU A 65 -49.69 43.34 -50.98
CA GLU A 65 -50.85 42.77 -51.65
C GLU A 65 -50.89 41.32 -52.15
N ARG A 66 -51.95 40.72 -51.62
CA ARG A 66 -52.77 39.56 -51.95
C ARG A 66 -53.14 39.45 -53.46
N PRO A 67 -53.87 38.39 -53.94
CA PRO A 67 -54.89 37.60 -53.25
C PRO A 67 -54.98 36.10 -53.61
N GLY A 68 -55.60 35.34 -52.75
CA GLY A 68 -56.77 34.52 -52.78
C GLY A 68 -56.93 33.37 -53.78
N HIS A 69 -57.14 32.17 -53.20
CA HIS A 69 -58.19 31.28 -53.74
C HIS A 69 -58.68 30.29 -52.64
N ASP A 70 -60.00 30.30 -52.56
CA ASP A 70 -60.84 29.41 -51.70
C ASP A 70 -60.76 27.98 -52.15
N GLY A 71 -60.89 27.04 -51.19
CA GLY A 71 -61.10 25.63 -51.49
C GLY A 71 -61.54 24.83 -50.23
N TYR A 72 -62.80 24.71 -50.05
CA TYR A 72 -63.50 23.93 -49.05
C TYR A 72 -62.98 22.50 -48.86
N GLY A 73 -62.87 22.06 -47.60
CA GLY A 73 -62.72 20.67 -47.24
C GLY A 73 -62.78 20.44 -45.72
N LYS A 74 -64.01 20.58 -45.16
CA LYS A 74 -64.33 20.02 -43.84
C LYS A 74 -64.15 18.53 -43.83
N HIS A 75 -63.22 18.02 -43.05
CA HIS A 75 -63.36 16.71 -42.43
C HIS A 75 -63.05 16.85 -40.94
N SER A 76 -64.11 16.96 -40.21
CA SER A 76 -64.22 16.68 -38.80
C SER A 76 -63.98 15.18 -38.59
N GLY A 77 -63.07 14.86 -37.73
CA GLY A 77 -62.75 13.51 -37.31
C GLY A 77 -61.52 13.43 -36.49
N ALA A 78 -61.38 14.27 -35.45
CA ALA A 78 -60.48 13.96 -34.37
C ALA A 78 -61.09 12.79 -33.60
N VAL A 79 -60.79 11.58 -33.99
CA VAL A 79 -60.93 10.41 -33.12
C VAL A 79 -59.69 10.38 -32.30
N GLU A 80 -59.77 10.85 -31.07
CA GLU A 80 -58.87 10.50 -29.98
C GLU A 80 -58.92 8.96 -29.85
N HIS A 81 -58.08 8.25 -30.57
CA HIS A 81 -57.71 6.89 -30.21
C HIS A 81 -56.62 7.00 -29.10
N ALA A 82 -57.07 7.26 -27.90
CA ALA A 82 -56.42 6.77 -26.70
C ALA A 82 -56.56 5.23 -26.70
N GLY A 83 -56.06 4.59 -27.73
CA GLY A 83 -55.94 3.13 -27.80
C GLY A 83 -54.91 2.73 -26.79
N GLU A 84 -55.34 2.14 -25.68
CA GLU A 84 -54.44 1.47 -24.74
C GLU A 84 -53.53 0.52 -25.57
N ASN A 85 -52.22 0.79 -25.68
CA ASN A 85 -51.24 -0.04 -26.35
C ASN A 85 -51.05 -1.33 -25.55
N ILE A 86 -52.02 -2.26 -25.66
CA ILE A 86 -51.95 -3.58 -25.00
C ILE A 86 -51.26 -4.55 -25.96
N VAL A 87 -50.12 -5.06 -25.52
CA VAL A 87 -49.42 -6.13 -26.24
C VAL A 87 -49.96 -7.48 -25.75
N ARG A 88 -50.58 -8.25 -26.62
CA ARG A 88 -51.08 -9.59 -26.29
C ARG A 88 -50.07 -10.62 -26.76
N LEU A 89 -49.56 -11.40 -25.83
CA LEU A 89 -48.63 -12.48 -26.08
C LEU A 89 -49.14 -13.74 -25.39
N SER A 90 -49.20 -14.83 -26.14
CA SER A 90 -49.47 -16.16 -25.59
C SER A 90 -48.29 -16.67 -24.78
N GLU A 91 -48.48 -17.67 -23.94
CA GLU A 91 -47.40 -18.28 -23.18
C GLU A 91 -46.30 -18.92 -24.06
N ALA A 92 -46.69 -19.43 -25.21
CA ALA A 92 -45.78 -20.00 -26.19
C ALA A 92 -44.88 -18.90 -26.80
N GLU A 93 -45.45 -17.78 -27.23
CA GLU A 93 -44.71 -16.63 -27.77
C GLU A 93 -43.80 -16.00 -26.76
N ARG A 94 -44.22 -15.87 -25.46
CA ARG A 94 -43.34 -15.38 -24.40
C ARG A 94 -42.10 -16.25 -24.24
N LYS A 95 -42.28 -17.57 -24.30
CA LYS A 95 -41.20 -18.54 -24.18
C LYS A 95 -40.26 -18.53 -25.39
N GLU A 96 -40.83 -18.36 -26.56
CA GLU A 96 -40.09 -18.24 -27.82
C GLU A 96 -39.23 -16.96 -27.86
N PHE A 97 -39.77 -15.84 -27.41
CA PHE A 97 -39.04 -14.55 -27.32
C PHE A 97 -38.21 -14.38 -26.05
N GLY A 98 -38.14 -15.38 -25.19
CA GLY A 98 -37.31 -15.32 -23.96
C GLY A 98 -37.78 -14.25 -22.95
N ILE A 99 -39.10 -13.93 -22.92
CA ILE A 99 -39.64 -12.92 -22.01
C ILE A 99 -39.94 -13.58 -20.67
N GLU A 100 -39.19 -13.16 -19.67
CA GLU A 100 -39.38 -13.57 -18.26
C GLU A 100 -40.22 -12.54 -17.50
N LEU A 101 -41.07 -13.05 -16.59
CA LEU A 101 -41.86 -12.21 -15.72
C LEU A 101 -41.21 -12.13 -14.35
N ALA A 102 -41.06 -10.93 -13.84
CA ALA A 102 -40.59 -10.67 -12.48
C ALA A 102 -41.60 -9.86 -11.69
N THR A 103 -41.72 -10.11 -10.41
CA THR A 103 -42.60 -9.34 -9.53
C THR A 103 -41.89 -8.08 -9.08
N ALA A 104 -42.45 -6.91 -9.36
CA ALA A 104 -42.04 -5.65 -8.77
C ALA A 104 -42.51 -5.59 -7.30
N GLY A 105 -41.63 -5.23 -6.41
CA GLY A 105 -41.96 -5.16 -4.98
C GLY A 105 -40.88 -4.47 -4.15
N PRO A 106 -41.13 -4.36 -2.85
CA PRO A 106 -40.17 -3.77 -1.94
C PRO A 106 -38.87 -4.58 -1.93
N GLN A 107 -37.76 -3.89 -2.02
CA GLN A 107 -36.41 -4.51 -2.03
C GLN A 107 -35.43 -3.64 -1.25
N LYS A 108 -34.51 -4.28 -0.54
CA LYS A 108 -33.36 -3.60 0.07
C LYS A 108 -32.27 -3.43 -0.98
N SER A 109 -31.95 -2.21 -1.29
CA SER A 109 -30.80 -1.87 -2.14
C SER A 109 -29.62 -1.46 -1.28
N GLN A 110 -28.43 -1.96 -1.64
CA GLN A 110 -27.19 -1.58 -0.98
C GLN A 110 -26.53 -0.45 -1.78
N ILE A 111 -26.32 0.68 -1.12
CA ILE A 111 -25.55 1.76 -1.70
C ILE A 111 -24.08 1.40 -1.58
N ARG A 112 -23.42 1.26 -2.72
CA ARG A 112 -22.01 0.88 -2.82
C ARG A 112 -21.19 2.03 -3.38
N VAL A 113 -19.99 2.22 -2.81
CA VAL A 113 -19.00 3.15 -3.31
C VAL A 113 -17.77 2.35 -3.75
N SER A 114 -17.33 2.60 -4.98
CA SER A 114 -16.12 1.98 -5.54
C SER A 114 -14.94 2.90 -5.33
N LEU A 115 -13.92 2.42 -4.66
CA LEU A 115 -12.71 3.14 -4.27
C LEU A 115 -11.50 2.46 -4.90
N SER A 116 -10.70 3.20 -5.63
CA SER A 116 -9.41 2.68 -6.13
C SER A 116 -8.37 2.70 -5.00
N GLY A 117 -7.39 1.81 -5.08
CA GLY A 117 -6.35 1.73 -4.08
C GLY A 117 -5.21 0.80 -4.45
N GLU A 118 -4.40 0.49 -3.45
CA GLU A 118 -3.29 -0.45 -3.60
C GLU A 118 -3.11 -1.31 -2.35
N VAL A 119 -2.54 -2.48 -2.54
CA VAL A 119 -2.07 -3.33 -1.45
C VAL A 119 -0.74 -2.80 -0.96
N VAL A 120 -0.63 -2.58 0.35
CA VAL A 120 0.62 -2.16 0.99
C VAL A 120 1.02 -3.13 2.11
N VAL A 121 2.27 -3.07 2.52
CA VAL A 121 2.75 -3.83 3.66
C VAL A 121 2.03 -3.36 4.92
N ASN A 122 1.70 -4.29 5.80
CA ASN A 122 1.20 -3.96 7.13
C ASN A 122 2.35 -3.41 7.98
N GLU A 123 2.36 -2.10 8.22
CA GLU A 123 3.41 -1.41 8.97
C GLU A 123 3.46 -1.82 10.45
N ASP A 124 2.35 -2.28 11.03
CA ASP A 124 2.32 -2.81 12.39
C ASP A 124 3.05 -4.15 12.53
N ARG A 125 3.35 -4.80 11.41
CA ARG A 125 4.08 -6.06 11.31
C ARG A 125 5.39 -5.93 10.52
N LEU A 126 5.96 -4.73 10.53
CA LEU A 126 7.19 -4.40 9.87
C LEU A 126 8.25 -4.07 10.91
N ALA A 127 9.48 -4.52 10.71
CA ALA A 127 10.61 -4.19 11.56
C ALA A 127 11.77 -3.63 10.73
N HIS A 128 12.23 -2.44 11.11
CA HIS A 128 13.49 -1.90 10.63
C HIS A 128 14.62 -2.36 11.52
N ILE A 129 15.65 -2.95 10.93
CA ILE A 129 16.82 -3.43 11.63
C ILE A 129 17.95 -2.45 11.37
N VAL A 130 18.43 -1.85 12.45
CA VAL A 130 19.53 -0.88 12.44
C VAL A 130 20.75 -1.44 13.14
N ALA A 131 21.93 -0.91 12.85
CA ALA A 131 23.16 -1.22 13.57
C ALA A 131 23.21 -0.41 14.86
N ASN A 132 23.30 -1.07 16.02
CA ASN A 132 23.47 -0.40 17.31
C ASN A 132 24.96 -0.12 17.64
N VAL A 133 25.88 -0.65 16.84
CA VAL A 133 27.34 -0.43 16.95
C VAL A 133 27.95 -0.33 15.56
N PRO A 134 28.95 0.55 15.36
CA PRO A 134 29.64 0.62 14.08
C PRO A 134 30.56 -0.60 13.91
N GLY A 135 30.76 -1.03 12.66
CA GLY A 135 31.63 -2.15 12.38
C GLY A 135 31.65 -2.58 10.92
N ALA A 136 32.64 -3.37 10.55
CA ALA A 136 32.74 -3.95 9.22
C ALA A 136 31.85 -5.21 9.10
N ALA A 137 31.05 -5.30 8.04
CA ALA A 137 30.23 -6.45 7.76
C ALA A 137 31.09 -7.66 7.37
N ARG A 138 31.22 -8.64 8.26
CA ARG A 138 32.00 -9.86 8.03
C ARG A 138 31.20 -10.93 7.31
N GLU A 139 29.95 -11.10 7.72
CA GLU A 139 29.04 -12.10 7.16
C GLU A 139 27.71 -11.43 6.87
N VAL A 140 27.17 -11.69 5.69
CA VAL A 140 25.81 -11.28 5.30
C VAL A 140 25.07 -12.55 4.90
N ARG A 141 24.24 -13.07 5.82
CA ARG A 141 23.63 -14.40 5.70
C ARG A 141 22.29 -14.37 5.00
N LYS A 142 21.62 -13.22 4.97
CA LYS A 142 20.27 -13.08 4.41
C LYS A 142 20.26 -12.17 3.19
N LYS A 143 19.46 -12.59 2.20
CA LYS A 143 19.23 -11.89 0.94
C LYS A 143 17.82 -11.33 0.88
N LEU A 144 17.58 -10.45 -0.08
CA LEU A 144 16.23 -9.97 -0.39
C LEU A 144 15.31 -11.15 -0.74
N GLY A 145 14.13 -11.21 -0.15
CA GLY A 145 13.16 -12.28 -0.34
C GLY A 145 13.32 -13.47 0.61
N ASP A 146 14.42 -13.57 1.37
CA ASP A 146 14.59 -14.67 2.33
C ASP A 146 13.60 -14.57 3.49
N GLN A 147 13.12 -15.71 3.93
CA GLN A 147 12.34 -15.82 5.16
C GLN A 147 13.26 -15.93 6.37
N VAL A 148 12.86 -15.28 7.46
CA VAL A 148 13.58 -15.28 8.74
C VAL A 148 12.66 -15.57 9.91
N ARG A 149 13.23 -16.15 10.97
CA ARG A 149 12.56 -16.38 12.25
C ARG A 149 13.07 -15.37 13.28
N ALA A 150 12.24 -15.05 14.26
CA ALA A 150 12.69 -14.22 15.38
C ALA A 150 13.92 -14.83 16.06
N GLY A 151 14.96 -14.01 16.32
CA GLY A 151 16.24 -14.43 16.89
C GLY A 151 17.24 -15.01 15.88
N GLU A 152 16.88 -15.17 14.60
CA GLU A 152 17.78 -15.71 13.57
C GLU A 152 18.84 -14.67 13.19
N VAL A 153 20.12 -15.10 13.11
CA VAL A 153 21.25 -14.23 12.74
C VAL A 153 21.22 -13.92 11.24
N MET A 154 21.09 -12.66 10.92
CA MET A 154 21.02 -12.15 9.54
C MET A 154 22.35 -11.66 8.99
N ALA A 155 23.13 -11.00 9.85
CA ALA A 155 24.46 -10.53 9.51
C ALA A 155 25.37 -10.53 10.76
N VAL A 156 26.67 -10.47 10.54
CA VAL A 156 27.68 -10.37 11.59
C VAL A 156 28.59 -9.20 11.28
N LEU A 157 28.68 -8.26 12.22
CA LEU A 157 29.63 -7.15 12.16
C LEU A 157 30.84 -7.43 13.04
N ALA A 158 32.01 -6.94 12.61
CA ALA A 158 33.20 -6.83 13.46
C ALA A 158 33.29 -5.39 13.96
N SER A 159 32.93 -5.18 15.21
CA SER A 159 32.93 -3.87 15.88
C SER A 159 34.10 -3.74 16.84
N ARG A 160 34.91 -2.70 16.65
CA ARG A 160 35.98 -2.34 17.62
C ARG A 160 35.39 -1.74 18.89
N GLU A 161 34.38 -0.91 18.76
CA GLU A 161 33.72 -0.30 19.91
C GLU A 161 33.10 -1.36 20.86
N LEU A 162 32.51 -2.40 20.28
CA LEU A 162 32.02 -3.54 21.07
C LEU A 162 33.16 -4.28 21.78
N ALA A 163 34.29 -4.50 21.08
CA ALA A 163 35.46 -5.14 21.71
C ALA A 163 35.97 -4.32 22.89
N ASP A 164 36.07 -3.01 22.74
CA ASP A 164 36.46 -2.10 23.81
C ASP A 164 35.49 -2.15 25.00
N ALA A 165 34.18 -2.17 24.75
CA ALA A 165 33.16 -2.27 25.81
C ALA A 165 33.26 -3.61 26.55
N LYS A 166 33.45 -4.73 25.81
CA LYS A 166 33.65 -6.06 26.42
C LYS A 166 34.96 -6.13 27.21
N ALA A 167 36.07 -5.57 26.70
CA ALA A 167 37.35 -5.52 27.39
C ALA A 167 37.26 -4.72 28.72
N ARG A 168 36.56 -3.57 28.70
CA ARG A 168 36.32 -2.77 29.92
C ARG A 168 35.53 -3.56 30.97
N TYR A 169 34.50 -4.29 30.54
CA TYR A 169 33.72 -5.14 31.46
C TYR A 169 34.58 -6.25 32.07
N LEU A 170 35.41 -6.95 31.28
CA LEU A 170 36.32 -7.97 31.77
C LEU A 170 37.35 -7.39 32.77
N ALA A 171 37.95 -6.24 32.44
CA ALA A 171 38.90 -5.54 33.33
C ALA A 171 38.23 -5.10 34.63
N ALA A 172 37.02 -4.56 34.60
CA ALA A 172 36.28 -4.17 35.81
C ALA A 172 35.93 -5.39 36.67
N MET A 173 35.62 -6.52 36.08
CA MET A 173 35.39 -7.79 36.79
C MET A 173 36.63 -8.22 37.60
N GLU A 174 37.81 -8.25 36.97
CA GLU A 174 39.05 -8.59 37.66
C GLU A 174 39.37 -7.59 38.75
N ARG A 175 39.19 -6.28 38.54
CA ARG A 175 39.37 -5.25 39.58
C ARG A 175 38.48 -5.47 40.81
N VAL A 176 37.21 -5.90 40.59
CA VAL A 176 36.30 -6.23 41.71
C VAL A 176 36.81 -7.42 42.49
N VAL A 177 37.37 -8.46 41.85
CA VAL A 177 37.96 -9.63 42.52
C VAL A 177 39.11 -9.21 43.39
N LEU A 178 40.05 -8.39 42.87
CA LEU A 178 41.18 -7.87 43.61
C LEU A 178 40.77 -6.98 44.79
N ALA A 179 39.86 -6.03 44.54
CA ALA A 179 39.38 -5.12 45.58
C ALA A 179 38.62 -5.86 46.70
N ARG A 180 37.85 -6.90 46.34
CA ARG A 180 37.16 -7.77 47.31
C ARG A 180 38.14 -8.51 48.20
N THR A 181 39.22 -9.03 47.64
CA THR A 181 40.29 -9.71 48.37
C THR A 181 41.00 -8.76 49.32
N ARG A 182 41.35 -7.54 48.84
CA ARG A 182 41.95 -6.49 49.66
C ARG A 182 41.02 -6.10 50.81
N PHE A 183 39.76 -5.80 50.53
CA PHE A 183 38.78 -5.45 51.56
C PHE A 183 38.58 -6.58 52.58
N ALA A 184 38.50 -7.84 52.17
CA ALA A 184 38.38 -8.97 53.09
C ALA A 184 39.58 -9.09 54.01
N ARG A 185 40.82 -8.88 53.50
CA ARG A 185 42.04 -8.86 54.30
C ARG A 185 42.03 -7.72 55.30
N GLU A 186 41.79 -6.48 54.85
CA GLU A 186 41.80 -5.29 55.74
C GLU A 186 40.70 -5.39 56.83
N LYS A 187 39.53 -5.92 56.49
CA LYS A 187 38.46 -6.18 57.45
C LYS A 187 38.89 -7.14 58.54
N THR A 188 39.67 -8.18 58.20
CA THR A 188 40.17 -9.16 59.20
C THR A 188 41.29 -8.55 60.10
N LEU A 189 42.18 -7.77 59.47
CA LEU A 189 43.28 -7.12 60.20
C LEU A 189 42.73 -6.05 61.14
N TRP A 190 41.81 -5.23 60.76
CA TRP A 190 41.13 -4.23 61.58
C TRP A 190 40.38 -4.91 62.75
N GLY A 191 39.64 -6.01 62.49
CA GLY A 191 38.96 -6.78 63.52
C GLY A 191 39.95 -7.32 64.63
N LYS A 192 41.22 -7.58 64.26
CA LYS A 192 42.28 -8.02 65.09
C LYS A 192 43.08 -6.84 65.72
N LYS A 193 42.68 -5.55 65.46
CA LYS A 193 43.34 -4.35 65.86
C LYS A 193 44.79 -4.23 65.35
N ILE A 194 45.09 -4.81 64.15
CA ILE A 194 46.41 -4.79 63.52
C ILE A 194 46.50 -3.66 62.47
N SER A 195 45.42 -3.35 61.77
CA SER A 195 45.37 -2.20 60.85
C SER A 195 44.51 -1.07 61.40
N SER A 196 44.71 0.13 60.84
CA SER A 196 43.94 1.33 61.20
C SER A 196 42.52 1.29 60.67
N GLU A 197 41.60 2.03 61.30
CA GLU A 197 40.23 2.22 60.76
C GLU A 197 40.27 2.88 59.39
N GLN A 198 41.19 3.79 59.13
CA GLN A 198 41.35 4.45 57.86
C GLN A 198 41.65 3.46 56.71
N GLU A 199 42.59 2.51 56.92
CA GLU A 199 42.92 1.47 55.92
C GLU A 199 41.72 0.57 55.59
N TYR A 200 40.91 0.25 56.66
CA TYR A 200 39.64 -0.49 56.40
C TYR A 200 38.63 0.32 55.60
N LEU A 201 38.44 1.62 55.92
CA LEU A 201 37.52 2.50 55.22
C LEU A 201 37.96 2.72 53.75
N ASP A 202 39.26 2.94 53.53
CA ASP A 202 39.85 3.09 52.17
C ASP A 202 39.64 1.81 51.34
N ALA A 203 39.85 0.63 51.92
CA ALA A 203 39.59 -0.63 51.20
C ALA A 203 38.10 -0.86 50.90
N LYS A 204 37.23 -0.41 51.83
CA LYS A 204 35.77 -0.46 51.64
C LYS A 204 35.32 0.48 50.52
N GLN A 205 35.84 1.72 50.51
CA GLN A 205 35.57 2.72 49.48
C GLN A 205 36.04 2.20 48.11
N GLY A 206 37.31 1.74 48.01
CA GLY A 206 37.85 1.22 46.76
C GLY A 206 37.04 0.04 46.21
N LEU A 207 36.50 -0.85 47.07
CA LEU A 207 35.60 -1.90 46.62
C LEU A 207 34.28 -1.34 46.11
N ALA A 208 33.75 -0.29 46.73
CA ALA A 208 32.51 0.35 46.26
C ALA A 208 32.70 0.99 44.87
N GLU A 209 33.81 1.71 44.67
CA GLU A 209 34.15 2.37 43.40
C GLU A 209 34.25 1.39 42.23
N VAL A 210 35.05 0.30 42.39
CA VAL A 210 35.17 -0.69 41.28
C VAL A 210 33.89 -1.49 41.01
N ARG A 211 32.99 -1.63 42.00
CA ARG A 211 31.66 -2.20 41.79
C ARG A 211 30.78 -1.29 40.94
N ILE A 212 30.87 0.03 41.14
CA ILE A 212 30.16 1.01 40.30
C ILE A 212 30.70 0.94 38.87
N GLU A 213 32.05 0.89 38.70
CA GLU A 213 32.66 0.70 37.35
C GLU A 213 32.14 -0.55 36.66
N LEU A 214 32.09 -1.71 37.35
CA LEU A 214 31.56 -2.96 36.81
C LEU A 214 30.09 -2.82 36.39
N SER A 215 29.27 -2.20 37.26
CA SER A 215 27.86 -1.98 36.98
C SER A 215 27.66 -1.10 35.74
N LEU A 216 28.44 -0.04 35.57
CA LEU A 216 28.38 0.83 34.38
C LEU A 216 28.76 0.07 33.10
N ALA A 217 29.85 -0.74 33.15
CA ALA A 217 30.25 -1.54 32.01
C ALA A 217 29.22 -2.63 31.66
N GLU A 218 28.58 -3.26 32.67
CA GLU A 218 27.51 -4.21 32.51
C GLU A 218 26.29 -3.55 31.84
N GLN A 219 25.85 -2.38 32.32
CA GLN A 219 24.71 -1.65 31.77
C GLN A 219 24.95 -1.23 30.30
N LYS A 220 26.18 -0.78 29.96
CA LYS A 220 26.53 -0.47 28.58
C LYS A 220 26.32 -1.67 27.64
N LEU A 221 26.77 -2.86 28.06
CA LEU A 221 26.61 -4.08 27.28
C LEU A 221 25.15 -4.55 27.22
N HIS A 222 24.38 -4.37 28.31
CA HIS A 222 22.94 -4.63 28.27
C HIS A 222 22.19 -3.73 27.28
N ALA A 223 22.54 -2.45 27.21
CA ALA A 223 21.98 -1.51 26.23
C ALA A 223 22.26 -1.92 24.78
N LEU A 224 23.37 -2.64 24.54
CA LEU A 224 23.71 -3.22 23.23
C LEU A 224 23.05 -4.59 22.98
N GLY A 225 22.14 -5.04 23.87
CA GLY A 225 21.37 -6.27 23.71
C GLY A 225 21.99 -7.53 24.31
N PHE A 226 23.13 -7.45 25.00
CA PHE A 226 23.74 -8.64 25.63
C PHE A 226 23.06 -9.03 26.93
N SER A 227 22.63 -10.28 27.01
CA SER A 227 21.98 -10.81 28.22
C SER A 227 22.98 -11.00 29.37
N LYS A 228 22.50 -10.97 30.60
CA LYS A 228 23.30 -11.27 31.80
C LYS A 228 23.99 -12.66 31.72
N LYS A 229 23.29 -13.65 31.15
CA LYS A 229 23.86 -15.01 30.94
C LYS A 229 25.06 -14.97 29.99
N TYR A 230 24.98 -14.18 28.92
CA TYR A 230 26.09 -13.99 27.99
C TYR A 230 27.30 -13.31 28.68
N LEU A 231 27.07 -12.26 29.46
CA LEU A 231 28.12 -11.53 30.16
C LEU A 231 28.83 -12.42 31.17
N GLN A 232 28.14 -13.26 31.89
CA GLN A 232 28.73 -14.22 32.84
C GLN A 232 29.60 -15.29 32.12
N ALA A 233 29.27 -15.64 30.88
CA ALA A 233 30.05 -16.58 30.09
C ALA A 233 31.25 -15.90 29.37
N LEU A 234 31.22 -14.58 29.19
CA LEU A 234 32.18 -13.82 28.40
C LEU A 234 33.66 -14.10 28.76
N PRO A 235 34.07 -14.22 30.08
CA PRO A 235 35.47 -14.53 30.45
C PRO A 235 36.00 -15.87 29.93
N ARG A 236 35.10 -16.74 29.50
CA ARG A 236 35.46 -18.08 29.00
C ARG A 236 35.36 -18.20 27.47
N LEU A 237 34.91 -17.13 26.81
CA LEU A 237 34.76 -17.11 25.36
C LEU A 237 36.11 -16.77 24.69
N PRO A 238 36.34 -17.28 23.47
CA PRO A 238 37.55 -16.91 22.69
C PRO A 238 37.59 -15.43 22.38
N ASP A 239 38.79 -14.83 22.36
CA ASP A 239 39.01 -13.41 22.05
C ASP A 239 38.47 -13.01 20.66
N SER A 240 38.42 -13.95 19.71
CA SER A 240 37.83 -13.74 18.39
C SER A 240 36.34 -13.33 18.41
N LEU A 241 35.65 -13.58 19.53
CA LEU A 241 34.24 -13.21 19.73
C LEU A 241 34.07 -11.82 20.35
N LEU A 242 35.15 -11.17 20.78
CA LEU A 242 35.07 -9.83 21.37
C LEU A 242 34.56 -8.81 20.36
N THR A 243 35.01 -8.85 19.12
CA THR A 243 34.56 -7.93 18.06
C THR A 243 33.23 -8.34 17.43
N ARG A 244 32.78 -9.57 17.64
CA ARG A 244 31.62 -10.14 16.97
C ARG A 244 30.31 -9.55 17.50
N TYR A 245 29.57 -8.88 16.62
CA TYR A 245 28.23 -8.39 16.85
C TYR A 245 27.25 -9.05 15.88
N GLU A 246 26.27 -9.77 16.40
CA GLU A 246 25.27 -10.47 15.61
C GLU A 246 24.02 -9.61 15.47
N ILE A 247 23.64 -9.37 14.23
CA ILE A 247 22.39 -8.70 13.89
C ILE A 247 21.33 -9.78 13.71
N VAL A 248 20.34 -9.77 14.59
CA VAL A 248 19.28 -10.78 14.62
C VAL A 248 17.93 -10.20 14.18
N ALA A 249 17.09 -11.04 13.60
CA ALA A 249 15.72 -10.68 13.25
C ALA A 249 14.88 -10.50 14.53
N PRO A 250 14.21 -9.35 14.76
CA PRO A 250 13.35 -9.14 15.92
C PRO A 250 12.00 -9.85 15.80
N ILE A 251 11.53 -10.07 14.57
CA ILE A 251 10.26 -10.74 14.23
C ILE A 251 10.51 -11.83 13.17
N ARG A 252 9.55 -12.72 13.03
CA ARG A 252 9.50 -13.58 11.83
C ARG A 252 8.98 -12.77 10.63
N GLY A 253 9.41 -13.10 9.44
CA GLY A 253 8.92 -12.44 8.23
C GLY A 253 9.82 -12.66 7.03
N THR A 254 9.59 -11.86 6.00
CA THR A 254 10.37 -11.85 4.76
C THR A 254 11.23 -10.59 4.70
N VAL A 255 12.47 -10.72 4.26
CA VAL A 255 13.38 -9.57 4.03
C VAL A 255 12.90 -8.82 2.79
N ILE A 256 12.35 -7.62 3.00
CA ILE A 256 11.82 -6.76 1.91
C ILE A 256 12.80 -5.67 1.47
N GLN A 257 13.79 -5.34 2.32
CA GLN A 257 14.88 -4.42 1.96
C GLN A 257 16.19 -4.91 2.60
N LYS A 258 17.29 -4.70 1.89
CA LYS A 258 18.64 -5.03 2.33
C LYS A 258 19.62 -3.94 1.90
N HIS A 259 20.30 -3.33 2.87
CA HIS A 259 21.27 -2.24 2.69
C HIS A 259 22.59 -2.56 3.36
N ILE A 260 23.08 -3.78 3.19
CA ILE A 260 24.37 -4.23 3.71
C ILE A 260 25.05 -5.15 2.70
N THR A 261 26.37 -4.93 2.50
CA THR A 261 27.22 -5.77 1.67
C THR A 261 28.42 -6.27 2.47
N GLN A 262 28.88 -7.47 2.20
CA GLN A 262 30.05 -8.02 2.88
C GLN A 262 31.30 -7.15 2.63
N GLY A 263 32.03 -6.81 3.68
CA GLY A 263 33.19 -5.92 3.65
C GLY A 263 32.85 -4.44 3.84
N GLU A 264 31.58 -4.07 3.79
CA GLU A 264 31.11 -2.69 3.98
C GLU A 264 31.29 -2.25 5.43
N LEU A 265 31.66 -0.98 5.64
CA LEU A 265 31.69 -0.34 6.95
C LEU A 265 30.32 0.23 7.25
N ILE A 266 29.71 -0.23 8.32
CA ILE A 266 28.40 0.18 8.77
C ILE A 266 28.56 1.12 9.96
N ASP A 267 27.90 2.27 9.90
CA ASP A 267 27.85 3.23 11.00
C ASP A 267 26.64 2.98 11.91
N ASN A 268 26.62 3.61 13.09
CA ASN A 268 25.49 3.60 14.01
C ASN A 268 24.23 4.09 13.30
N ASP A 269 23.08 3.56 13.70
CA ASP A 269 21.74 3.93 13.22
C ASP A 269 21.51 3.67 11.72
N THR A 270 22.48 3.05 11.01
CA THR A 270 22.30 2.65 9.64
C THR A 270 21.25 1.56 9.55
N ARG A 271 20.18 1.80 8.73
CA ARG A 271 19.17 0.78 8.42
C ARG A 271 19.81 -0.31 7.55
N ILE A 272 19.85 -1.54 8.07
CA ILE A 272 20.53 -2.67 7.42
C ILE A 272 19.52 -3.54 6.68
N TYR A 273 18.41 -3.85 7.33
CA TYR A 273 17.35 -4.66 6.79
C TYR A 273 15.98 -4.07 7.13
N THR A 274 15.01 -4.37 6.29
CA THR A 274 13.60 -4.25 6.64
C THR A 274 12.96 -5.62 6.46
N ILE A 275 12.29 -6.10 7.52
CA ILE A 275 11.55 -7.37 7.54
C ILE A 275 10.08 -7.05 7.67
N ALA A 276 9.24 -7.77 6.92
CA ALA A 276 7.79 -7.69 7.03
C ALA A 276 7.17 -9.08 7.17
N ASP A 277 6.21 -9.23 8.07
CA ASP A 277 5.32 -10.38 8.08
C ASP A 277 4.23 -10.15 7.02
N LEU A 278 4.39 -10.83 5.89
CA LEU A 278 3.48 -10.72 4.75
C LEU A 278 2.25 -11.64 4.88
N GLY A 279 2.04 -12.28 6.02
CA GLY A 279 0.86 -13.13 6.27
C GLY A 279 -0.47 -12.35 6.31
N ASN A 280 -0.41 -11.04 6.49
CA ASN A 280 -1.48 -10.11 6.17
C ASN A 280 -0.92 -8.82 5.56
N THR A 281 -1.76 -8.14 4.80
CA THR A 281 -1.43 -6.89 4.12
C THR A 281 -2.56 -5.88 4.34
N TRP A 282 -2.30 -4.65 4.03
CA TRP A 282 -3.32 -3.62 4.04
C TRP A 282 -3.77 -3.28 2.63
N ALA A 283 -5.07 -3.09 2.47
CA ALA A 283 -5.66 -2.44 1.31
C ALA A 283 -5.85 -0.96 1.64
N ASN A 284 -5.03 -0.09 1.09
CA ASN A 284 -5.18 1.35 1.18
C ASN A 284 -6.07 1.82 0.03
N LEU A 285 -7.26 2.33 0.37
CA LEU A 285 -8.28 2.79 -0.57
C LEU A 285 -8.35 4.32 -0.54
N ILE A 286 -8.45 4.92 -1.69
CA ILE A 286 -8.51 6.37 -1.87
C ILE A 286 -9.97 6.82 -1.78
N VAL A 287 -10.29 7.63 -0.77
CA VAL A 287 -11.63 8.17 -0.53
C VAL A 287 -11.66 9.63 -0.97
N TYR A 288 -12.47 9.94 -1.98
CA TYR A 288 -12.68 11.31 -2.43
C TYR A 288 -13.56 12.09 -1.46
N GLN A 289 -13.43 13.41 -1.45
CA GLN A 289 -14.19 14.31 -0.57
C GLN A 289 -15.71 14.07 -0.61
N LYS A 290 -16.25 13.79 -1.80
CA LYS A 290 -17.68 13.52 -1.99
C LYS A 290 -18.17 12.26 -1.28
N ASP A 291 -17.31 11.26 -1.11
CA ASP A 291 -17.62 9.94 -0.56
C ASP A 291 -17.27 9.83 0.94
N LEU A 292 -16.47 10.80 1.47
CA LEU A 292 -15.94 10.79 2.83
C LEU A 292 -17.04 10.77 3.91
N VAL A 293 -18.18 11.43 3.65
CA VAL A 293 -19.32 11.47 4.57
C VAL A 293 -19.97 10.09 4.74
N SER A 294 -19.81 9.21 3.75
CA SER A 294 -20.45 7.89 3.72
C SER A 294 -19.53 6.75 4.11
N VAL A 295 -18.20 6.97 4.10
CA VAL A 295 -17.21 5.92 4.36
C VAL A 295 -16.72 6.01 5.80
N HIS A 296 -16.95 4.95 6.58
CA HIS A 296 -16.64 4.89 8.01
C HIS A 296 -15.92 3.59 8.38
N PRO A 297 -15.11 3.60 9.45
CA PRO A 297 -14.60 2.36 10.02
C PRO A 297 -15.71 1.39 10.39
N GLY A 298 -15.47 0.09 10.26
CA GLY A 298 -16.42 -0.97 10.54
C GLY A 298 -17.27 -1.41 9.33
N GLN A 299 -17.26 -0.65 8.23
CA GLN A 299 -17.98 -1.05 7.02
C GLN A 299 -17.31 -2.22 6.32
N LYS A 300 -18.13 -3.10 5.74
CA LYS A 300 -17.64 -4.21 4.92
C LYS A 300 -17.19 -3.71 3.57
N VAL A 301 -16.05 -4.22 3.11
CA VAL A 301 -15.47 -3.92 1.81
C VAL A 301 -15.15 -5.23 1.09
N MET A 302 -15.51 -5.30 -0.18
CA MET A 302 -15.02 -6.33 -1.09
C MET A 302 -13.86 -5.75 -1.88
N VAL A 303 -12.65 -6.28 -1.67
CA VAL A 303 -11.44 -5.87 -2.37
C VAL A 303 -11.24 -6.80 -3.55
N ARG A 304 -11.05 -6.22 -4.72
CA ARG A 304 -10.82 -6.93 -5.98
C ARG A 304 -9.51 -6.44 -6.58
N ALA A 305 -8.64 -7.35 -6.98
CA ALA A 305 -7.46 -6.98 -7.76
C ALA A 305 -7.86 -6.63 -9.20
N ASP A 306 -7.32 -5.55 -9.73
CA ASP A 306 -7.64 -5.07 -11.09
C ASP A 306 -7.20 -6.07 -12.16
N GLN A 307 -6.21 -6.89 -11.85
CA GLN A 307 -5.74 -7.98 -12.69
C GLN A 307 -5.81 -9.31 -11.94
N GLY A 308 -6.22 -10.38 -12.65
CA GLY A 308 -6.19 -11.75 -12.12
C GLY A 308 -7.45 -12.20 -11.39
N GLY A 309 -8.50 -11.37 -11.26
CA GLY A 309 -9.81 -11.77 -10.73
C GLY A 309 -9.81 -12.19 -9.24
N MET A 310 -8.77 -11.84 -8.48
CA MET A 310 -8.70 -12.12 -7.05
C MET A 310 -9.65 -11.20 -6.29
N GLU A 311 -10.41 -11.78 -5.36
CA GLU A 311 -11.32 -11.06 -4.48
C GLU A 311 -11.10 -11.47 -3.02
N ALA A 312 -11.23 -10.51 -2.13
CA ALA A 312 -11.23 -10.76 -0.69
C ALA A 312 -12.24 -9.86 0.01
N ALA A 313 -12.99 -10.43 0.94
CA ALA A 313 -13.82 -9.66 1.84
C ALA A 313 -12.97 -9.13 3.00
N GLY A 314 -13.16 -7.86 3.33
CA GLY A 314 -12.50 -7.20 4.44
C GLY A 314 -13.46 -6.29 5.20
N THR A 315 -12.91 -5.63 6.21
CA THR A 315 -13.61 -4.58 6.96
C THR A 315 -12.67 -3.38 7.03
N LEU A 316 -13.21 -2.19 6.82
CA LEU A 316 -12.46 -0.96 7.02
C LEU A 316 -12.12 -0.84 8.52
N ASP A 317 -10.84 -0.89 8.86
CA ASP A 317 -10.36 -0.74 10.23
C ASP A 317 -9.99 0.71 10.55
N TYR A 318 -9.70 1.49 9.51
CA TYR A 318 -9.31 2.88 9.64
C TYR A 318 -9.80 3.73 8.46
N VAL A 319 -10.20 4.96 8.75
CA VAL A 319 -10.43 6.01 7.76
C VAL A 319 -9.70 7.25 8.28
N SER A 320 -8.84 7.83 7.44
CA SER A 320 -8.03 8.98 7.83
C SER A 320 -8.90 10.17 8.22
N PRO A 321 -8.67 10.79 9.39
CA PRO A 321 -9.33 12.03 9.77
C PRO A 321 -8.77 13.25 9.02
N PHE A 322 -7.69 13.08 8.27
CA PHE A 322 -7.03 14.11 7.50
C PHE A 322 -7.18 13.84 6.00
N MET A 323 -7.33 14.89 5.23
CA MET A 323 -7.26 14.83 3.78
C MET A 323 -5.88 15.32 3.32
N ASP A 324 -5.32 14.64 2.35
CA ASP A 324 -4.13 15.15 1.65
C ASP A 324 -4.52 16.41 0.87
N PRO A 325 -3.87 17.57 1.14
CA PRO A 325 -4.25 18.83 0.51
C PRO A 325 -3.95 18.89 -0.99
N SER A 326 -3.00 18.07 -1.48
CA SER A 326 -2.61 18.05 -2.89
C SER A 326 -3.59 17.25 -3.74
N THR A 327 -4.04 16.10 -3.24
CA THR A 327 -4.96 15.19 -3.94
C THR A 327 -6.42 15.39 -3.54
N ARG A 328 -6.68 16.05 -2.41
CA ARG A 328 -8.02 16.23 -1.78
C ARG A 328 -8.70 14.87 -1.53
N THR A 329 -7.92 13.90 -1.11
CA THR A 329 -8.39 12.56 -0.78
C THR A 329 -8.02 12.17 0.64
N ALA A 330 -8.78 11.28 1.24
CA ALA A 330 -8.45 10.61 2.48
C ALA A 330 -8.13 9.14 2.18
N THR A 331 -7.44 8.46 3.10
CA THR A 331 -7.16 7.03 2.98
C THR A 331 -8.09 6.24 3.88
N ALA A 332 -8.78 5.25 3.33
CA ALA A 332 -9.43 4.21 4.09
C ALA A 332 -8.59 2.92 3.99
N ARG A 333 -8.47 2.20 5.10
CA ARG A 333 -7.65 1.01 5.20
C ARG A 333 -8.48 -0.19 5.59
N ALA A 334 -8.23 -1.31 4.93
CA ALA A 334 -8.75 -2.61 5.33
C ALA A 334 -7.62 -3.62 5.47
N VAL A 335 -7.74 -4.52 6.44
CA VAL A 335 -6.79 -5.63 6.62
C VAL A 335 -7.22 -6.79 5.73
N LEU A 336 -6.28 -7.29 4.91
CA LEU A 336 -6.45 -8.45 4.06
C LEU A 336 -5.68 -9.63 4.62
N ASP A 337 -6.33 -10.79 4.74
CA ASP A 337 -5.63 -12.05 4.96
C ASP A 337 -4.81 -12.41 3.72
N ASN A 338 -3.52 -12.59 3.92
CA ASN A 338 -2.57 -12.95 2.87
C ASN A 338 -1.81 -14.24 3.19
N SER A 339 -2.43 -15.15 3.92
CA SER A 339 -1.83 -16.45 4.25
C SER A 339 -1.43 -17.26 3.02
N SER A 340 -2.11 -17.06 1.90
CA SER A 340 -1.79 -17.65 0.59
C SER A 340 -0.67 -16.94 -0.18
N GLY A 341 -0.23 -15.72 0.24
CA GLY A 341 0.79 -14.92 -0.42
C GLY A 341 0.37 -14.31 -1.76
N LEU A 342 -0.93 -14.28 -2.07
CA LEU A 342 -1.46 -13.77 -3.34
C LEU A 342 -1.51 -12.24 -3.38
N TRP A 343 -1.80 -11.60 -2.25
CA TRP A 343 -1.88 -10.15 -2.12
C TRP A 343 -0.48 -9.55 -1.99
N ARG A 344 0.13 -9.24 -3.13
CA ARG A 344 1.48 -8.65 -3.14
C ARG A 344 1.42 -7.14 -2.94
N PRO A 345 2.19 -6.56 -2.01
CA PRO A 345 2.32 -5.10 -1.92
C PRO A 345 2.71 -4.48 -3.26
N GLY A 346 2.06 -3.37 -3.61
CA GLY A 346 2.17 -2.72 -4.92
C GLY A 346 1.10 -3.16 -5.94
N THR A 347 0.22 -4.12 -5.60
CA THR A 347 -0.89 -4.51 -6.47
C THR A 347 -2.00 -3.46 -6.42
N PHE A 348 -2.44 -2.98 -7.58
CA PHE A 348 -3.61 -2.09 -7.68
C PHE A 348 -4.90 -2.88 -7.46
N ILE A 349 -5.81 -2.25 -6.72
CA ILE A 349 -7.06 -2.85 -6.28
C ILE A 349 -8.23 -1.88 -6.39
N THR A 350 -9.41 -2.44 -6.47
CA THR A 350 -10.66 -1.71 -6.33
C THR A 350 -11.42 -2.27 -5.10
N GLY A 351 -11.71 -1.41 -4.13
CA GLY A 351 -12.53 -1.73 -2.97
C GLY A 351 -13.97 -1.28 -3.17
N VAL A 352 -14.92 -2.19 -3.06
CA VAL A 352 -16.35 -1.88 -3.08
C VAL A 352 -16.87 -1.87 -1.66
N VAL A 353 -17.17 -0.68 -1.16
CA VAL A 353 -17.63 -0.45 0.22
C VAL A 353 -19.15 -0.33 0.25
N ASN A 354 -19.82 -1.08 1.13
CA ASN A 354 -21.25 -0.93 1.39
C ASN A 354 -21.44 0.23 2.39
N VAL A 355 -21.96 1.36 1.90
CA VAL A 355 -22.06 2.59 2.72
C VAL A 355 -23.42 2.74 3.41
N SER A 356 -24.49 2.25 2.81
CA SER A 356 -25.82 2.23 3.45
C SER A 356 -26.75 1.20 2.81
N GLU A 357 -27.79 0.83 3.52
CA GLU A 357 -28.94 0.10 2.97
C GLU A 357 -30.12 1.06 2.85
N MET A 358 -30.85 0.96 1.77
CA MET A 358 -32.06 1.73 1.52
C MET A 358 -33.19 0.76 1.23
N ASP A 359 -34.30 0.91 1.96
CA ASP A 359 -35.52 0.21 1.64
C ASP A 359 -36.20 0.93 0.46
N LEU A 360 -36.38 0.21 -0.64
CA LEU A 360 -37.08 0.69 -1.82
C LEU A 360 -38.50 0.11 -1.80
N ASP A 361 -39.51 0.97 -1.93
CA ASP A 361 -40.89 0.53 -1.97
C ASP A 361 -41.17 -0.34 -3.21
N VAL A 362 -40.57 0.01 -4.33
CA VAL A 362 -40.67 -0.74 -5.61
C VAL A 362 -39.35 -0.78 -6.30
N ALA A 363 -38.85 -1.97 -6.58
CA ALA A 363 -37.71 -2.21 -7.43
C ALA A 363 -38.07 -3.11 -8.62
N VAL A 364 -37.48 -2.84 -9.77
CA VAL A 364 -37.62 -3.65 -11.00
C VAL A 364 -36.25 -3.95 -11.58
N LEU A 365 -36.12 -5.07 -12.27
CA LEU A 365 -34.89 -5.39 -13.00
C LEU A 365 -34.65 -4.34 -14.10
N ARG A 366 -33.40 -3.97 -14.31
CA ARG A 366 -33.04 -3.02 -15.36
C ARG A 366 -33.45 -3.50 -16.77
N SER A 367 -33.44 -4.81 -17.00
CA SER A 367 -33.90 -5.43 -18.24
C SER A 367 -35.40 -5.22 -18.50
N ALA A 368 -36.21 -5.00 -17.46
CA ALA A 368 -37.65 -4.71 -17.58
C ALA A 368 -37.94 -3.25 -17.98
N LEU A 369 -36.95 -2.36 -17.92
CA LEU A 369 -37.08 -0.96 -18.26
C LEU A 369 -36.90 -0.79 -19.77
N GLN A 370 -37.95 -0.25 -20.43
CA GLN A 370 -37.95 0.04 -21.87
C GLN A 370 -38.14 1.56 -22.07
N THR A 371 -37.81 2.03 -23.28
CA THR A 371 -38.03 3.42 -23.64
C THR A 371 -38.97 3.48 -24.84
N ILE A 372 -40.12 4.12 -24.63
CA ILE A 372 -41.11 4.36 -25.68
C ILE A 372 -41.38 5.87 -25.74
N ASP A 373 -41.32 6.46 -26.91
CA ASP A 373 -41.55 7.89 -27.15
C ASP A 373 -40.75 8.80 -26.19
N ASN A 374 -39.48 8.41 -25.95
CA ASN A 374 -38.57 9.09 -25.03
C ASN A 374 -39.00 9.07 -23.54
N GLN A 375 -39.92 8.18 -23.19
CA GLN A 375 -40.37 7.96 -21.79
C GLN A 375 -39.96 6.57 -21.33
N ALA A 376 -39.51 6.48 -20.06
CA ALA A 376 -39.23 5.20 -19.42
C ALA A 376 -40.54 4.49 -19.07
N VAL A 377 -40.70 3.26 -19.53
CA VAL A 377 -41.90 2.43 -19.28
C VAL A 377 -41.51 1.03 -18.83
N VAL A 378 -42.38 0.41 -18.06
CA VAL A 378 -42.39 -1.02 -17.76
C VAL A 378 -43.67 -1.65 -18.25
N PHE A 379 -43.60 -2.87 -18.81
CA PHE A 379 -44.78 -3.61 -19.21
C PHE A 379 -45.32 -4.40 -18.01
N VAL A 380 -46.55 -4.09 -17.63
CA VAL A 380 -47.22 -4.76 -16.50
C VAL A 380 -48.26 -5.75 -17.06
N GLN A 381 -48.19 -7.00 -16.61
CA GLN A 381 -49.18 -8.03 -16.99
C GLN A 381 -50.52 -7.70 -16.36
N THR A 382 -51.56 -7.71 -17.19
CA THR A 382 -52.98 -7.56 -16.83
C THR A 382 -53.77 -8.71 -17.43
N ASP A 383 -55.07 -8.84 -17.10
CA ASP A 383 -55.95 -9.88 -17.63
C ASP A 383 -56.06 -9.80 -19.15
N ASP A 384 -55.93 -8.62 -19.74
CA ASP A 384 -56.04 -8.36 -21.20
C ASP A 384 -54.72 -8.47 -21.96
N GLY A 385 -53.59 -8.62 -21.29
CA GLY A 385 -52.23 -8.63 -21.88
C GLY A 385 -51.23 -7.76 -21.13
N PHE A 386 -50.21 -7.27 -21.82
CA PHE A 386 -49.19 -6.42 -21.26
C PHE A 386 -49.45 -4.97 -21.59
N LYS A 387 -49.58 -4.13 -20.53
CA LYS A 387 -49.78 -2.69 -20.68
C LYS A 387 -48.51 -1.93 -20.35
N PRO A 388 -48.03 -1.00 -21.18
CA PRO A 388 -46.95 -0.12 -20.86
C PRO A 388 -47.39 0.85 -19.78
N ARG A 389 -46.61 0.97 -18.70
CA ARG A 389 -46.82 1.92 -17.62
C ARG A 389 -45.62 2.83 -17.54
N SER A 390 -45.82 4.13 -17.72
CA SER A 390 -44.78 5.14 -17.52
C SER A 390 -44.31 5.12 -16.09
N VAL A 391 -42.97 5.13 -15.92
CA VAL A 391 -42.32 5.11 -14.61
C VAL A 391 -41.32 6.24 -14.51
N GLN A 392 -41.24 6.83 -13.32
CA GLN A 392 -40.16 7.75 -13.02
C GLN A 392 -38.99 6.96 -12.40
N ILE A 393 -37.86 6.97 -13.07
CA ILE A 393 -36.69 6.28 -12.59
C ILE A 393 -36.10 7.08 -11.43
N GLY A 394 -36.00 6.47 -10.27
CA GLY A 394 -35.34 7.04 -9.12
C GLY A 394 -33.83 6.78 -9.20
N ARG A 395 -33.38 5.73 -8.57
CA ARG A 395 -31.95 5.33 -8.50
C ARG A 395 -31.76 4.00 -9.21
N SER A 396 -30.63 3.84 -9.89
CA SER A 396 -30.23 2.54 -10.43
C SER A 396 -28.94 2.07 -9.79
N ASP A 397 -28.90 0.82 -9.34
CA ASP A 397 -27.66 0.16 -8.97
C ASP A 397 -27.05 -0.43 -10.23
N ASN A 398 -25.77 -0.13 -10.49
CA ASN A 398 -25.01 -0.79 -11.55
C ASN A 398 -24.51 -2.13 -10.98
N VAL A 399 -25.37 -3.14 -10.91
CA VAL A 399 -25.01 -4.52 -10.62
C VAL A 399 -25.18 -5.32 -11.91
#